data_808fc014c8d99a390e27abf2a7729165
#
_entry.id   808fc014c8d99a390e27abf2a7729165
#
_cell.length_a   1.000
_cell.length_b   1.000
_cell.length_c   1.000
_cell.angle_alpha   90.00
_cell.angle_beta   90.00
_cell.angle_gamma   90.00
#
_symmetry.space_group_name_H-M   'P 1'
#
loop_
_entity.id
_entity.type
_entity.pdbx_description
1 polymer ?
#
loop_
_entity_poly.entity_id
_entity_poly.type
_entity_poly.pdbx_seq_one_letter_code
_entity_poly.pdbx_strand_id
1 'polypeptide(L)'
;MKRLKRALALTLSLVTAMGVAACGSSGSSSSNNDESFEATDNIEVTENKEIEDIPDGADKEILYLGENDLNPTKANPEISTEMKMFQQHGGSIKWTRCTNDGRFDALAKAIAANSDVPDIFNYEWLSFPAQVVNKMFQPIDEIVDFEAPMWKSSKTTADQFVLNGKHYVAPLAYDPSAFITYDKKVVEEMGMEDPYDLYKKGEWNWTNFKSIMDEYVSGASADEERYGINGFFKPHITQQTGKTLVSFDPATSTFASNLTDPDIEAAQQFLYDIKKEGLVLDGWIGSATECFQKNCFFYGMGAWAVKPADGDEWGIVPMPQYDKSPQKITTSDMKAFMWVKGSSRKEAVKCWFECYKSARNDPEYQQTNKDKFFENNPNWTEEMYGVYQDVISDDYFMIFDYAFGVSFKLGDRKQFDGNQCLTDALYGSSSSEDEDGLQMTWTQVRETYSATVDSEVNNLNKEIEKFIAEGN
;
A
#
# COMPACT_ATOMS: atom_id res chain seq x y z
N MET A 1 17.28 42.67 -40.02
CA MET A 1 17.58 42.36 -41.43
C MET A 1 18.32 41.04 -41.51
N LYS A 2 17.79 40.13 -42.33
CA LYS A 2 18.43 39.01 -43.00
C LYS A 2 19.06 37.90 -42.13
N ARG A 3 18.43 36.71 -42.01
CA ARG A 3 18.51 35.54 -42.95
C ARG A 3 19.88 34.85 -42.84
N LEU A 4 20.06 33.62 -42.73
CA LEU A 4 19.42 32.34 -43.05
C LEU A 4 20.53 31.26 -43.09
N LYS A 5 20.19 30.08 -42.72
CA LYS A 5 20.28 28.73 -43.32
C LYS A 5 21.33 27.76 -42.79
N ARG A 6 20.78 26.69 -42.26
CA ARG A 6 20.90 25.25 -42.64
C ARG A 6 22.26 24.58 -42.67
N ALA A 7 22.37 23.48 -41.92
CA ALA A 7 22.59 22.15 -42.54
C ALA A 7 22.33 21.02 -41.55
N LEU A 8 21.71 20.00 -42.08
CA LEU A 8 21.37 18.70 -41.56
C LEU A 8 22.58 17.88 -41.10
N ALA A 9 22.42 17.07 -40.05
CA ALA A 9 23.02 15.73 -39.97
C ALA A 9 22.01 14.78 -39.33
N LEU A 10 21.58 13.79 -40.09
CA LEU A 10 20.78 12.65 -39.68
C LEU A 10 21.62 11.75 -38.77
N THR A 11 21.07 11.36 -37.61
CA THR A 11 21.40 10.06 -37.01
C THR A 11 20.11 9.43 -36.55
N LEU A 12 19.88 8.24 -37.04
CA LEU A 12 18.77 7.34 -36.73
C LEU A 12 18.86 6.93 -35.28
N SER A 13 17.79 7.18 -34.52
CA SER A 13 17.51 6.42 -33.31
C SER A 13 16.05 5.97 -33.36
N LEU A 14 15.87 4.67 -33.32
CA LEU A 14 14.58 3.99 -33.20
C LEU A 14 13.89 4.47 -31.90
N VAL A 15 12.81 5.18 -32.07
CA VAL A 15 11.84 5.40 -30.96
C VAL A 15 10.65 4.52 -31.27
N THR A 16 10.45 3.51 -30.46
CA THR A 16 9.20 2.74 -30.42
C THR A 16 8.13 3.61 -29.81
N ALA A 17 7.29 4.16 -30.66
CA ALA A 17 6.08 4.90 -30.23
C ALA A 17 5.02 3.89 -29.77
N MET A 18 4.66 3.93 -28.49
CA MET A 18 3.38 3.36 -28.04
C MET A 18 2.29 4.37 -28.32
N GLY A 19 1.45 4.05 -29.30
CA GLY A 19 0.29 4.85 -29.66
C GLY A 19 -0.82 4.72 -28.65
N VAL A 20 -1.24 5.87 -28.15
CA VAL A 20 -2.55 6.05 -27.53
C VAL A 20 -3.58 6.07 -28.65
N ALA A 21 -4.50 5.12 -28.63
CA ALA A 21 -5.71 5.18 -29.47
C ALA A 21 -6.93 5.24 -28.54
N ALA A 22 -7.57 6.39 -28.56
CA ALA A 22 -8.89 6.58 -27.95
C ALA A 22 -9.98 6.34 -29.02
N CYS A 23 -11.11 5.82 -28.52
CA CYS A 23 -12.50 5.91 -29.02
C CYS A 23 -12.97 5.03 -30.18
N GLY A 24 -14.01 4.27 -29.88
CA GLY A 24 -15.26 4.27 -30.68
C GLY A 24 -15.72 2.95 -31.27
N SER A 25 -16.73 2.38 -30.63
CA SER A 25 -17.87 1.64 -31.16
C SER A 25 -17.71 0.36 -32.01
N SER A 26 -18.48 -0.63 -31.52
CA SER A 26 -19.22 -1.68 -32.27
C SER A 26 -18.47 -2.75 -33.05
N GLY A 27 -18.57 -3.93 -32.51
CA GLY A 27 -18.86 -5.19 -33.19
C GLY A 27 -17.99 -5.62 -34.34
N SER A 28 -17.17 -6.62 -34.12
CA SER A 28 -17.12 -7.83 -34.95
C SER A 28 -16.00 -8.76 -34.48
N SER A 29 -16.32 -10.00 -34.42
CA SER A 29 -15.40 -11.13 -34.24
C SER A 29 -14.19 -11.04 -35.17
N SER A 30 -13.01 -10.95 -34.60
CA SER A 30 -11.78 -11.27 -35.31
C SER A 30 -11.05 -12.38 -34.54
N SER A 31 -10.94 -13.50 -35.20
CA SER A 31 -10.06 -14.61 -34.85
C SER A 31 -8.62 -14.10 -34.79
N ASN A 32 -8.10 -13.85 -33.60
CA ASN A 32 -6.68 -13.74 -33.41
C ASN A 32 -6.10 -15.15 -33.17
N ASN A 33 -5.06 -15.49 -33.92
CA ASN A 33 -4.17 -16.58 -33.59
C ASN A 33 -3.55 -16.29 -32.21
N ASP A 34 -4.16 -16.78 -31.15
CA ASP A 34 -3.53 -16.89 -29.86
C ASP A 34 -2.45 -17.98 -29.95
N GLU A 35 -1.18 -17.56 -30.05
CA GLU A 35 -0.11 -18.44 -29.59
C GLU A 35 -0.47 -18.82 -28.16
N SER A 36 -0.69 -20.11 -27.95
CA SER A 36 -1.08 -20.64 -26.64
C SER A 36 -0.01 -20.27 -25.61
N PHE A 37 -0.35 -19.38 -24.70
CA PHE A 37 0.45 -19.09 -23.53
C PHE A 37 0.35 -20.30 -22.59
N GLU A 38 1.48 -20.94 -22.29
CA GLU A 38 1.59 -21.95 -21.25
C GLU A 38 2.18 -21.35 -20.00
N ALA A 39 1.47 -21.47 -18.91
CA ALA A 39 1.98 -21.07 -17.59
C ALA A 39 3.13 -21.99 -17.18
N THR A 40 4.14 -21.41 -16.54
CA THR A 40 5.29 -22.17 -16.04
C THR A 40 4.99 -22.68 -14.63
N ASP A 41 5.02 -23.98 -14.47
CA ASP A 41 4.79 -24.66 -13.19
C ASP A 41 6.12 -25.19 -12.62
N ASN A 42 6.85 -24.34 -11.91
CA ASN A 42 8.15 -24.65 -11.30
C ASN A 42 8.05 -24.89 -9.78
N ILE A 43 6.85 -24.86 -9.19
CA ILE A 43 6.67 -24.94 -7.73
C ILE A 43 6.14 -26.32 -7.37
N GLU A 44 6.84 -27.01 -6.47
CA GLU A 44 6.30 -28.14 -5.76
C GLU A 44 5.46 -27.65 -4.57
N VAL A 45 4.22 -28.03 -4.52
CA VAL A 45 3.31 -27.74 -3.42
C VAL A 45 2.88 -29.05 -2.80
N THR A 46 3.20 -29.21 -1.52
CA THR A 46 2.71 -30.34 -0.72
C THR A 46 1.23 -30.12 -0.40
N GLU A 47 0.44 -31.17 -0.53
CA GLU A 47 -0.98 -31.12 -0.19
C GLU A 47 -1.14 -30.72 1.29
N ASN A 48 -1.77 -29.55 1.54
CA ASN A 48 -2.09 -29.10 2.88
C ASN A 48 -3.43 -29.68 3.32
N LYS A 49 -3.37 -30.72 4.15
CA LYS A 49 -4.56 -31.43 4.66
C LYS A 49 -5.44 -30.62 5.63
N GLU A 50 -4.96 -29.45 6.07
CA GLU A 50 -5.76 -28.54 6.90
C GLU A 50 -6.72 -27.69 6.05
N ILE A 51 -6.48 -27.60 4.72
CA ILE A 51 -7.34 -26.90 3.77
C ILE A 51 -8.29 -27.93 3.16
N GLU A 52 -9.58 -27.65 3.28
CA GLU A 52 -10.62 -28.54 2.73
C GLU A 52 -10.77 -28.36 1.21
N ASP A 53 -10.96 -29.47 0.48
CA ASP A 53 -11.32 -29.39 -0.94
C ASP A 53 -12.64 -28.66 -1.13
N ILE A 54 -12.75 -27.90 -2.22
CA ILE A 54 -14.01 -27.30 -2.60
C ILE A 54 -15.01 -28.41 -2.94
N PRO A 55 -16.17 -28.48 -2.25
CA PRO A 55 -17.11 -29.59 -2.42
C PRO A 55 -17.55 -29.80 -3.85
N ASP A 56 -17.79 -31.08 -4.21
CA ASP A 56 -18.41 -31.40 -5.50
C ASP A 56 -19.83 -30.81 -5.56
N GLY A 57 -20.10 -29.98 -6.54
CA GLY A 57 -21.38 -29.28 -6.70
C GLY A 57 -21.37 -27.83 -6.20
N ALA A 58 -20.33 -27.38 -5.53
CA ALA A 58 -20.09 -25.96 -5.32
C ALA A 58 -19.42 -25.32 -6.54
N ASP A 59 -19.66 -24.03 -6.76
CA ASP A 59 -18.93 -23.27 -7.76
C ASP A 59 -17.47 -23.15 -7.34
N LYS A 60 -16.56 -23.61 -8.22
CA LYS A 60 -15.12 -23.67 -7.96
C LYS A 60 -14.35 -22.49 -8.56
N GLU A 61 -15.01 -21.69 -9.42
CA GLU A 61 -14.41 -20.52 -10.06
C GLU A 61 -14.77 -19.24 -9.30
N ILE A 62 -13.77 -18.58 -8.73
CA ILE A 62 -13.91 -17.25 -8.09
C ILE A 62 -13.93 -16.17 -9.18
N LEU A 63 -14.88 -15.25 -9.09
CA LEU A 63 -14.91 -14.02 -9.89
C LEU A 63 -14.14 -12.94 -9.12
N TYR A 64 -13.03 -12.47 -9.70
CA TYR A 64 -12.18 -11.45 -9.12
C TYR A 64 -12.24 -10.16 -9.93
N LEU A 65 -12.55 -9.05 -9.27
CA LEU A 65 -12.47 -7.69 -9.82
C LEU A 65 -11.21 -7.00 -9.26
N GLY A 66 -10.27 -6.66 -10.13
CA GLY A 66 -9.02 -6.06 -9.70
C GLY A 66 -8.22 -5.44 -10.84
N GLU A 67 -7.21 -4.63 -10.50
CA GLU A 67 -6.32 -4.00 -11.48
C GLU A 67 -5.39 -5.00 -12.16
N ASN A 68 -4.89 -5.95 -11.40
CA ASN A 68 -3.93 -6.95 -11.84
C ASN A 68 -4.57 -8.35 -11.81
N ASP A 69 -4.24 -9.15 -12.81
CA ASP A 69 -4.64 -10.56 -12.85
C ASP A 69 -3.88 -11.37 -11.79
N LEU A 70 -4.58 -12.23 -11.05
CA LEU A 70 -3.98 -13.16 -10.09
C LEU A 70 -3.50 -14.45 -10.78
N ASN A 71 -3.95 -14.69 -12.01
CA ASN A 71 -3.47 -15.81 -12.82
C ASN A 71 -2.12 -15.50 -13.46
N PRO A 72 -1.36 -16.53 -13.86
CA PRO A 72 -0.17 -16.35 -14.70
C PRO A 72 -0.49 -15.58 -15.98
N THR A 73 0.43 -14.72 -16.40
CA THR A 73 0.32 -13.91 -17.62
C THR A 73 1.60 -14.04 -18.46
N LYS A 74 1.57 -13.57 -19.72
CA LYS A 74 2.79 -13.54 -20.56
C LYS A 74 3.94 -12.75 -19.93
N ALA A 75 3.64 -11.73 -19.14
CA ALA A 75 4.61 -10.91 -18.42
C ALA A 75 5.12 -11.59 -17.13
N ASN A 76 4.28 -12.40 -16.51
CA ASN A 76 4.52 -13.15 -15.29
C ASN A 76 4.04 -14.59 -15.49
N PRO A 77 4.83 -15.45 -16.17
CA PRO A 77 4.35 -16.77 -16.59
C PRO A 77 4.28 -17.81 -15.47
N GLU A 78 4.88 -17.55 -14.32
CA GLU A 78 4.93 -18.51 -13.21
C GLU A 78 3.61 -18.58 -12.47
N ILE A 79 3.20 -19.81 -12.14
CA ILE A 79 2.09 -20.06 -11.22
C ILE A 79 2.58 -19.74 -9.80
N SER A 80 1.85 -18.90 -9.08
CA SER A 80 2.18 -18.63 -7.66
C SER A 80 1.85 -19.84 -6.76
N THR A 81 2.51 -19.92 -5.61
CA THR A 81 2.29 -21.01 -4.65
C THR A 81 0.81 -21.11 -4.24
N GLU A 82 0.21 -19.98 -3.90
CA GLU A 82 -1.20 -19.89 -3.54
C GLU A 82 -2.14 -20.34 -4.65
N MET A 83 -1.85 -19.97 -5.90
CA MET A 83 -2.65 -20.37 -7.06
C MET A 83 -2.54 -21.87 -7.30
N LYS A 84 -1.34 -22.43 -7.18
CA LYS A 84 -1.15 -23.87 -7.35
C LYS A 84 -1.87 -24.67 -6.27
N MET A 85 -1.79 -24.23 -5.01
CA MET A 85 -2.56 -24.84 -3.91
C MET A 85 -4.05 -24.78 -4.20
N PHE A 86 -4.57 -23.63 -4.61
CA PHE A 86 -5.98 -23.45 -4.92
C PHE A 86 -6.46 -24.36 -6.06
N GLN A 87 -5.62 -24.54 -7.10
CA GLN A 87 -5.90 -25.47 -8.20
C GLN A 87 -5.91 -26.94 -7.74
N GLN A 88 -5.05 -27.33 -6.79
CA GLN A 88 -5.04 -28.69 -6.22
C GLN A 88 -6.36 -29.00 -5.47
N HIS A 89 -6.94 -27.98 -4.81
CA HIS A 89 -8.27 -28.08 -4.16
C HIS A 89 -9.45 -27.88 -5.14
N GLY A 90 -9.17 -27.84 -6.45
CA GLY A 90 -10.16 -27.75 -7.54
C GLY A 90 -10.58 -26.32 -7.88
N GLY A 91 -9.97 -25.29 -7.29
CA GLY A 91 -10.32 -23.90 -7.51
C GLY A 91 -9.74 -23.28 -8.78
N SER A 92 -10.37 -22.24 -9.27
CA SER A 92 -9.87 -21.38 -10.35
C SER A 92 -10.32 -19.92 -10.14
N ILE A 93 -9.67 -18.98 -10.83
CA ILE A 93 -10.02 -17.56 -10.75
C ILE A 93 -10.31 -17.02 -12.15
N LYS A 94 -11.44 -16.36 -12.29
CA LYS A 94 -11.80 -15.57 -13.47
C LYS A 94 -11.64 -14.08 -13.13
N TRP A 95 -10.68 -13.45 -13.76
CA TRP A 95 -10.39 -12.04 -13.54
C TRP A 95 -11.21 -11.12 -14.44
N THR A 96 -11.67 -10.02 -13.86
CA THR A 96 -12.25 -8.88 -14.57
C THR A 96 -11.44 -7.64 -14.21
N ARG A 97 -10.88 -6.97 -15.21
CA ARG A 97 -10.05 -5.80 -15.00
C ARG A 97 -10.90 -4.58 -14.62
N CYS A 98 -10.44 -3.85 -13.61
CA CYS A 98 -10.88 -2.48 -13.34
C CYS A 98 -9.67 -1.53 -13.33
N THR A 99 -9.93 -0.23 -13.39
CA THR A 99 -8.90 0.80 -13.20
C THR A 99 -8.88 1.25 -11.74
N ASN A 100 -7.76 1.78 -11.29
CA ASN A 100 -7.65 2.32 -9.92
C ASN A 100 -8.75 3.36 -9.64
N ASP A 101 -8.90 4.37 -10.48
CA ASP A 101 -9.88 5.45 -10.27
C ASP A 101 -11.34 4.99 -10.39
N GLY A 102 -11.63 3.91 -11.13
CA GLY A 102 -12.99 3.42 -11.40
C GLY A 102 -13.42 2.16 -10.62
N ARG A 103 -12.58 1.65 -9.72
CA ARG A 103 -12.79 0.34 -9.08
C ARG A 103 -14.07 0.22 -8.26
N PHE A 104 -14.41 1.23 -7.47
CA PHE A 104 -15.64 1.20 -6.66
C PHE A 104 -16.90 1.39 -7.50
N ASP A 105 -16.83 2.20 -8.55
CA ASP A 105 -17.93 2.33 -9.50
C ASP A 105 -18.17 1.02 -10.25
N ALA A 106 -17.10 0.33 -10.66
CA ALA A 106 -17.19 -0.98 -11.31
C ALA A 106 -17.81 -2.01 -10.35
N LEU A 107 -17.37 -2.03 -9.09
CA LEU A 107 -17.89 -2.91 -8.05
C LEU A 107 -19.38 -2.63 -7.79
N ALA A 108 -19.76 -1.37 -7.59
CA ALA A 108 -21.13 -0.97 -7.35
C ALA A 108 -22.07 -1.37 -8.52
N LYS A 109 -21.61 -1.17 -9.76
CA LYS A 109 -22.35 -1.58 -10.97
C LYS A 109 -22.53 -3.09 -11.05
N ALA A 110 -21.49 -3.87 -10.74
CA ALA A 110 -21.58 -5.33 -10.74
C ALA A 110 -22.57 -5.85 -9.68
N ILE A 111 -22.52 -5.31 -8.47
CA ILE A 111 -23.47 -5.64 -7.38
C ILE A 111 -24.90 -5.27 -7.78
N ALA A 112 -25.12 -4.08 -8.32
CA ALA A 112 -26.44 -3.61 -8.74
C ALA A 112 -27.02 -4.43 -9.90
N ALA A 113 -26.18 -4.92 -10.82
CA ALA A 113 -26.59 -5.77 -11.92
C ALA A 113 -27.04 -7.17 -11.47
N ASN A 114 -26.58 -7.61 -10.29
CA ASN A 114 -26.87 -8.92 -9.71
C ASN A 114 -26.62 -10.10 -10.67
N SER A 115 -25.64 -9.93 -11.55
CA SER A 115 -25.17 -10.95 -12.48
C SER A 115 -23.64 -10.88 -12.53
N ASP A 116 -22.97 -12.04 -12.45
CA ASP A 116 -21.51 -12.13 -12.38
C ASP A 116 -20.91 -11.19 -11.29
N VAL A 117 -21.56 -11.16 -10.12
CA VAL A 117 -21.07 -10.39 -8.98
C VAL A 117 -19.69 -10.91 -8.61
N PRO A 118 -18.66 -10.06 -8.51
CA PRO A 118 -17.35 -10.48 -8.04
C PRO A 118 -17.46 -11.12 -6.65
N ASP A 119 -16.61 -12.11 -6.38
CA ASP A 119 -16.59 -12.76 -5.07
C ASP A 119 -15.65 -12.06 -4.14
N ILE A 120 -14.49 -11.66 -4.64
CA ILE A 120 -13.44 -11.02 -3.89
C ILE A 120 -13.01 -9.71 -4.52
N PHE A 121 -12.57 -8.80 -3.66
CA PHE A 121 -12.03 -7.49 -4.00
C PHE A 121 -10.82 -7.22 -3.11
N ASN A 122 -9.75 -6.65 -3.67
CA ASN A 122 -8.61 -6.28 -2.85
C ASN A 122 -9.01 -5.22 -1.82
N TYR A 123 -8.57 -5.43 -0.57
CA TYR A 123 -8.59 -4.35 0.40
C TYR A 123 -7.66 -3.23 -0.07
N GLU A 124 -8.10 -2.02 0.13
CA GLU A 124 -7.29 -0.81 0.00
C GLU A 124 -7.83 0.27 0.95
N TRP A 125 -7.07 1.32 1.18
CA TRP A 125 -7.34 2.31 2.24
C TRP A 125 -8.73 2.97 2.18
N LEU A 126 -9.31 3.10 0.98
CA LEU A 126 -10.65 3.69 0.79
C LEU A 126 -11.79 2.68 1.00
N SER A 127 -11.47 1.38 1.16
CA SER A 127 -12.49 0.32 1.26
C SER A 127 -13.22 0.30 2.59
N PHE A 128 -12.53 0.60 3.68
CA PHE A 128 -13.08 0.57 5.04
C PHE A 128 -12.92 1.93 5.71
N PRO A 129 -13.95 2.46 6.38
CA PRO A 129 -15.24 1.85 6.64
C PRO A 129 -16.34 2.17 5.60
N ALA A 130 -16.21 3.26 4.81
CA ALA A 130 -17.31 3.81 4.03
C ALA A 130 -17.92 2.81 3.04
N GLN A 131 -17.09 2.01 2.34
CA GLN A 131 -17.63 1.08 1.33
C GLN A 131 -18.31 -0.15 1.97
N VAL A 132 -17.95 -0.49 3.20
CA VAL A 132 -18.70 -1.48 4.01
C VAL A 132 -20.08 -0.94 4.34
N VAL A 133 -20.16 0.30 4.83
CA VAL A 133 -21.42 0.98 5.14
C VAL A 133 -22.29 1.16 3.90
N ASN A 134 -21.67 1.40 2.75
CA ASN A 134 -22.33 1.41 1.42
C ASN A 134 -22.75 0.03 0.93
N LYS A 135 -22.61 -1.01 1.75
CA LYS A 135 -23.05 -2.40 1.46
C LYS A 135 -22.37 -3.03 0.25
N MET A 136 -21.13 -2.66 -0.02
CA MET A 136 -20.34 -3.31 -1.08
C MET A 136 -19.74 -4.65 -0.61
N PHE A 137 -19.62 -4.84 0.70
CA PHE A 137 -18.99 -6.01 1.30
C PHE A 137 -19.90 -6.70 2.32
N GLN A 138 -19.67 -7.97 2.54
CA GLN A 138 -20.33 -8.77 3.58
C GLN A 138 -19.30 -9.29 4.58
N PRO A 139 -19.74 -9.62 5.81
CA PRO A 139 -18.84 -10.13 6.84
C PRO A 139 -18.11 -11.39 6.41
N ILE A 140 -16.85 -11.51 6.81
CA ILE A 140 -16.00 -12.66 6.50
C ILE A 140 -15.97 -13.72 7.60
N ASP A 141 -16.61 -13.49 8.74
CA ASP A 141 -16.60 -14.40 9.90
C ASP A 141 -17.22 -15.77 9.60
N GLU A 142 -17.97 -15.88 8.51
CA GLU A 142 -18.49 -17.16 8.04
C GLU A 142 -17.47 -17.99 7.24
N ILE A 143 -16.39 -17.35 6.75
CA ILE A 143 -15.36 -17.97 5.91
C ILE A 143 -13.98 -17.93 6.54
N VAL A 144 -13.76 -17.11 7.56
CA VAL A 144 -12.50 -16.98 8.30
C VAL A 144 -12.76 -17.11 9.80
N ASP A 145 -12.15 -18.09 10.43
CA ASP A 145 -12.11 -18.23 11.87
C ASP A 145 -10.78 -17.68 12.43
N PHE A 146 -10.82 -16.45 12.93
CA PHE A 146 -9.62 -15.79 13.50
C PHE A 146 -9.10 -16.43 14.80
N GLU A 147 -9.81 -17.37 15.40
CA GLU A 147 -9.33 -18.15 16.53
C GLU A 147 -8.59 -19.44 16.08
N ALA A 148 -8.73 -19.83 14.81
CA ALA A 148 -8.00 -20.96 14.26
C ALA A 148 -6.49 -20.66 14.15
N PRO A 149 -5.61 -21.68 14.35
CA PRO A 149 -4.16 -21.50 14.34
C PRO A 149 -3.61 -20.75 13.13
N MET A 150 -4.13 -21.04 11.93
CA MET A 150 -3.76 -20.40 10.66
C MET A 150 -4.00 -18.88 10.66
N TRP A 151 -5.05 -18.41 11.33
CA TRP A 151 -5.50 -17.01 11.31
C TRP A 151 -5.09 -16.21 12.55
N LYS A 152 -4.65 -16.88 13.61
CA LYS A 152 -4.39 -16.26 14.90
C LYS A 152 -3.41 -15.08 14.84
N SER A 153 -2.36 -15.18 14.02
CA SER A 153 -1.38 -14.10 13.83
C SER A 153 -1.96 -12.87 13.12
N SER A 154 -3.06 -13.03 12.38
CA SER A 154 -3.72 -11.92 11.68
C SER A 154 -4.84 -11.27 12.49
N LYS A 155 -5.22 -11.83 13.65
CA LYS A 155 -6.37 -11.38 14.43
C LYS A 155 -6.24 -9.93 14.86
N THR A 156 -5.10 -9.52 15.42
CA THR A 156 -4.88 -8.14 15.87
C THR A 156 -5.07 -7.12 14.76
N THR A 157 -4.67 -7.47 13.54
CA THR A 157 -4.90 -6.64 12.37
C THR A 157 -6.35 -6.67 11.93
N ALA A 158 -6.97 -7.85 11.85
CA ALA A 158 -8.38 -7.99 11.45
C ALA A 158 -9.33 -7.27 12.41
N ASP A 159 -9.04 -7.27 13.71
CA ASP A 159 -9.81 -6.58 14.75
C ASP A 159 -9.87 -5.04 14.53
N GLN A 160 -8.97 -4.48 13.71
CA GLN A 160 -9.02 -3.08 13.31
C GLN A 160 -10.07 -2.78 12.22
N PHE A 161 -10.68 -3.82 11.61
CA PHE A 161 -11.66 -3.72 10.52
C PHE A 161 -13.00 -4.37 10.89
N VAL A 162 -13.46 -4.09 12.11
CA VAL A 162 -14.68 -4.65 12.67
C VAL A 162 -15.79 -3.58 12.70
N LEU A 163 -16.96 -3.89 12.17
CA LEU A 163 -18.19 -3.13 12.37
C LEU A 163 -19.26 -4.03 12.94
N ASN A 164 -19.93 -3.58 14.01
CA ASN A 164 -20.99 -4.33 14.70
C ASN A 164 -20.52 -5.76 15.11
N GLY A 165 -19.27 -5.88 15.58
CA GLY A 165 -18.71 -7.17 15.98
C GLY A 165 -18.43 -8.15 14.84
N LYS A 166 -18.44 -7.70 13.58
CA LYS A 166 -18.18 -8.50 12.38
C LYS A 166 -16.95 -7.99 11.64
N HIS A 167 -16.09 -8.89 11.20
CA HIS A 167 -14.90 -8.57 10.40
C HIS A 167 -15.24 -8.45 8.91
N TYR A 168 -14.55 -7.54 8.21
CA TYR A 168 -14.77 -7.28 6.79
C TYR A 168 -13.51 -7.43 5.94
N VAL A 169 -12.34 -7.54 6.55
CA VAL A 169 -11.04 -7.64 5.85
C VAL A 169 -10.31 -8.90 6.31
N ALA A 170 -9.87 -9.71 5.37
CA ALA A 170 -9.03 -10.90 5.60
C ALA A 170 -7.55 -10.55 5.35
N PRO A 171 -6.73 -10.29 6.39
CA PRO A 171 -5.30 -10.06 6.23
C PRO A 171 -4.58 -11.36 5.91
N LEU A 172 -4.01 -11.47 4.71
CA LEU A 172 -3.37 -12.69 4.23
C LEU A 172 -1.86 -12.63 4.33
N ALA A 173 -1.26 -11.48 3.99
CA ALA A 173 0.17 -11.22 4.11
C ALA A 173 0.42 -9.72 4.29
N TYR A 174 1.60 -9.38 4.74
CA TYR A 174 2.02 -8.00 4.95
C TYR A 174 3.16 -7.64 4.01
N ASP A 175 3.12 -6.41 3.49
CA ASP A 175 4.12 -5.86 2.60
C ASP A 175 4.41 -4.42 3.07
N PRO A 176 5.56 -4.16 3.70
CA PRO A 176 5.80 -2.86 4.31
C PRO A 176 5.68 -1.73 3.30
N SER A 177 4.83 -0.75 3.60
CA SER A 177 4.52 0.37 2.70
C SER A 177 5.59 1.45 2.68
N ALA A 178 6.45 1.51 3.69
CA ALA A 178 7.57 2.44 3.70
C ALA A 178 8.76 1.95 4.52
N PHE A 179 9.93 2.14 3.91
CA PHE A 179 11.25 2.11 4.54
C PHE A 179 11.90 3.46 4.33
N ILE A 180 12.95 3.72 5.09
CA ILE A 180 13.93 4.74 4.75
C ILE A 180 15.10 4.03 4.06
N THR A 181 15.29 4.34 2.78
CA THR A 181 16.42 3.84 1.97
C THR A 181 17.49 4.91 1.88
N TYR A 182 18.76 4.52 1.90
CA TYR A 182 19.90 5.43 1.82
C TYR A 182 21.11 4.75 1.14
N ASP A 183 22.06 5.55 0.65
CA ASP A 183 23.29 5.05 0.07
C ASP A 183 24.38 4.99 1.16
N LYS A 184 24.89 3.78 1.44
CA LYS A 184 25.92 3.52 2.45
C LYS A 184 27.27 4.15 2.07
N LYS A 185 27.56 4.29 0.77
CA LYS A 185 28.78 4.96 0.31
C LYS A 185 28.82 6.41 0.74
N VAL A 186 27.69 7.10 0.67
CA VAL A 186 27.56 8.48 1.12
C VAL A 186 27.82 8.59 2.63
N VAL A 187 27.29 7.65 3.41
CA VAL A 187 27.53 7.57 4.87
C VAL A 187 29.02 7.43 5.15
N GLU A 188 29.69 6.49 4.47
CA GLU A 188 31.13 6.24 4.64
C GLU A 188 31.99 7.44 4.20
N GLU A 189 31.71 7.99 3.01
CA GLU A 189 32.46 9.12 2.43
C GLU A 189 32.36 10.38 3.29
N MET A 190 31.20 10.63 3.89
CA MET A 190 30.98 11.80 4.77
C MET A 190 31.35 11.52 6.23
N GLY A 191 31.61 10.26 6.60
CA GLY A 191 31.88 9.88 7.98
C GLY A 191 30.70 10.06 8.92
N MET A 192 29.48 9.94 8.40
CA MET A 192 28.22 10.07 9.15
C MET A 192 27.92 8.80 9.94
N GLU A 193 27.04 8.90 10.94
CA GLU A 193 26.54 7.73 11.64
C GLU A 193 25.62 6.91 10.74
N ASP A 194 25.83 5.58 10.68
CA ASP A 194 25.02 4.70 9.83
C ASP A 194 23.60 4.53 10.43
N PRO A 195 22.54 4.87 9.68
CA PRO A 195 21.16 4.65 10.11
C PRO A 195 20.87 3.21 10.56
N TYR A 196 21.48 2.20 9.93
CA TYR A 196 21.33 0.81 10.33
C TYR A 196 21.92 0.52 11.70
N ASP A 197 23.07 1.11 12.03
CA ASP A 197 23.67 0.99 13.36
C ASP A 197 22.80 1.62 14.44
N LEU A 198 22.21 2.78 14.17
CA LEU A 198 21.23 3.41 15.07
C LEU A 198 19.99 2.52 15.26
N TYR A 199 19.48 1.95 14.17
CA TYR A 199 18.38 1.01 14.24
C TYR A 199 18.70 -0.21 15.12
N LYS A 200 19.85 -0.83 14.93
CA LYS A 200 20.28 -1.99 15.75
C LYS A 200 20.51 -1.66 17.23
N LYS A 201 20.90 -0.41 17.54
CA LYS A 201 21.03 0.11 18.90
C LYS A 201 19.69 0.49 19.55
N GLY A 202 18.61 0.59 18.76
CA GLY A 202 17.30 1.10 19.21
C GLY A 202 17.27 2.62 19.35
N GLU A 203 18.15 3.31 18.65
CA GLU A 203 18.31 4.78 18.66
C GLU A 203 17.80 5.42 17.35
N TRP A 204 17.24 4.65 16.42
CA TRP A 204 16.66 5.14 15.17
C TRP A 204 15.30 5.79 15.44
N ASN A 205 15.31 7.09 15.71
CA ASN A 205 14.17 7.92 16.08
C ASN A 205 14.15 9.25 15.32
N TRP A 206 13.11 10.07 15.52
CA TRP A 206 12.99 11.35 14.81
C TRP A 206 14.15 12.31 15.08
N THR A 207 14.68 12.33 16.31
CA THR A 207 15.82 13.18 16.67
C THR A 207 17.05 12.83 15.85
N ASN A 208 17.44 11.56 15.80
CA ASN A 208 18.61 11.11 15.04
C ASN A 208 18.38 11.16 13.52
N PHE A 209 17.17 10.84 13.07
CA PHE A 209 16.78 10.98 11.67
C PHE A 209 16.96 12.42 11.17
N LYS A 210 16.45 13.40 11.93
CA LYS A 210 16.64 14.81 11.58
C LYS A 210 18.10 15.22 11.62
N SER A 211 18.84 14.78 12.63
CA SER A 211 20.26 15.11 12.79
C SER A 211 21.10 14.67 11.58
N ILE A 212 20.85 13.49 11.06
CA ILE A 212 21.53 12.97 9.86
C ILE A 212 21.17 13.81 8.63
N MET A 213 19.89 14.17 8.46
CA MET A 213 19.49 15.04 7.35
C MET A 213 20.16 16.43 7.43
N ASP A 214 20.20 17.02 8.63
CA ASP A 214 20.87 18.30 8.86
C ASP A 214 22.37 18.23 8.54
N GLU A 215 23.04 17.16 8.96
CA GLU A 215 24.47 16.94 8.69
C GLU A 215 24.73 16.83 7.18
N TYR A 216 23.94 16.02 6.47
CA TYR A 216 24.07 15.84 5.03
C TYR A 216 23.86 17.15 4.25
N VAL A 217 22.78 17.86 4.57
CA VAL A 217 22.41 19.09 3.85
C VAL A 217 23.40 20.22 4.17
N SER A 218 23.81 20.39 5.44
CA SER A 218 24.78 21.42 5.83
C SER A 218 26.20 21.16 5.31
N GLY A 219 26.51 19.92 4.95
CA GLY A 219 27.78 19.54 4.33
C GLY A 219 27.89 19.89 2.83
N ALA A 220 26.84 20.48 2.23
CA ALA A 220 26.86 20.88 0.83
C ALA A 220 27.84 22.00 0.55
N SER A 221 28.52 21.96 -0.59
CA SER A 221 29.32 23.09 -1.08
C SER A 221 28.42 24.24 -1.57
N ALA A 222 28.95 25.44 -1.74
CA ALA A 222 28.15 26.63 -2.06
C ALA A 222 27.43 26.59 -3.41
N ASP A 223 27.81 25.70 -4.28
CA ASP A 223 27.27 25.47 -5.63
C ASP A 223 26.49 24.13 -5.75
N GLU A 224 26.27 23.44 -4.63
CA GLU A 224 25.57 22.18 -4.55
C GLU A 224 24.27 22.33 -3.73
N GLU A 225 23.17 21.84 -4.25
CA GLU A 225 21.93 21.67 -3.49
C GLU A 225 21.83 20.23 -3.00
N ARG A 226 21.52 20.05 -1.73
CA ARG A 226 21.27 18.76 -1.10
C ARG A 226 19.96 18.77 -0.33
N TYR A 227 19.32 17.62 -0.26
CA TYR A 227 18.07 17.44 0.43
C TYR A 227 18.13 16.23 1.37
N GLY A 228 17.42 16.30 2.47
CA GLY A 228 17.38 15.24 3.47
C GLY A 228 16.53 14.04 3.03
N ILE A 229 15.32 14.29 2.51
CA ILE A 229 14.37 13.22 2.20
C ILE A 229 13.41 13.55 1.07
N ASN A 230 13.01 12.49 0.31
CA ASN A 230 11.87 12.47 -0.60
C ASN A 230 11.08 11.16 -0.43
N GLY A 231 9.93 11.04 -1.06
CA GLY A 231 9.05 9.86 -1.08
C GLY A 231 7.74 10.04 -0.32
N PHE A 232 6.99 8.97 -0.16
CA PHE A 232 5.69 8.95 0.52
C PHE A 232 5.85 8.67 2.04
N PHE A 233 6.72 9.40 2.71
CA PHE A 233 7.06 9.19 4.13
C PHE A 233 6.14 9.92 5.12
N LYS A 234 5.50 11.01 4.71
CA LYS A 234 4.78 11.93 5.59
C LYS A 234 3.66 11.29 6.41
N PRO A 235 2.72 10.50 5.80
CA PRO A 235 1.70 9.80 6.58
C PRO A 235 2.32 8.80 7.56
N HIS A 236 3.41 8.14 7.14
CA HIS A 236 4.09 7.15 7.99
C HIS A 236 4.78 7.77 9.19
N ILE A 237 5.37 8.98 9.06
CA ILE A 237 5.88 9.74 10.20
C ILE A 237 4.75 10.03 11.21
N THR A 238 3.59 10.49 10.72
CA THR A 238 2.44 10.74 11.60
C THR A 238 2.03 9.48 12.35
N GLN A 239 1.96 8.36 11.68
CA GLN A 239 1.55 7.07 12.25
C GLN A 239 2.57 6.51 13.26
N GLN A 240 3.85 6.90 13.21
CA GLN A 240 4.84 6.53 14.22
C GLN A 240 4.49 7.02 15.64
N THR A 241 3.59 7.97 15.78
CA THR A 241 3.01 8.36 17.08
C THR A 241 2.12 7.30 17.71
N GLY A 242 1.71 6.29 16.95
CA GLY A 242 0.66 5.33 17.33
C GLY A 242 -0.74 5.93 17.22
N LYS A 243 -0.87 7.08 16.56
CA LYS A 243 -2.13 7.80 16.35
C LYS A 243 -2.42 7.94 14.86
N THR A 244 -3.70 8.11 14.55
CA THR A 244 -4.22 8.34 13.20
C THR A 244 -5.05 9.62 13.19
N LEU A 245 -5.21 10.25 12.03
CA LEU A 245 -6.00 11.49 11.90
C LEU A 245 -7.47 11.28 12.30
N VAL A 246 -7.98 10.08 12.06
CA VAL A 246 -9.30 9.62 12.53
C VAL A 246 -9.09 8.33 13.30
N SER A 247 -9.50 8.31 14.56
CA SER A 247 -9.50 7.09 15.39
C SER A 247 -10.77 6.28 15.19
N PHE A 248 -10.66 4.99 15.49
CA PHE A 248 -11.77 4.05 15.48
C PHE A 248 -11.82 3.25 16.79
N ASP A 249 -13.00 3.15 17.37
CA ASP A 249 -13.28 2.25 18.48
C ASP A 249 -14.09 1.04 17.94
N PRO A 250 -13.47 -0.13 17.77
CA PRO A 250 -14.16 -1.31 17.25
C PRO A 250 -15.24 -1.85 18.19
N ALA A 251 -15.15 -1.58 19.50
CA ALA A 251 -16.15 -2.04 20.47
C ALA A 251 -17.48 -1.33 20.31
N THR A 252 -17.47 -0.07 19.91
CA THR A 252 -18.67 0.75 19.69
C THR A 252 -18.94 1.00 18.21
N SER A 253 -18.03 0.60 17.32
CA SER A 253 -18.06 0.92 15.89
C SER A 253 -18.13 2.43 15.63
N THR A 254 -17.42 3.23 16.42
CA THR A 254 -17.48 4.70 16.39
C THR A 254 -16.15 5.28 15.92
N PHE A 255 -16.23 6.25 15.03
CA PHE A 255 -15.07 7.03 14.56
C PHE A 255 -15.03 8.40 15.23
N ALA A 256 -13.83 8.92 15.46
CA ALA A 256 -13.63 10.25 16.04
C ALA A 256 -12.44 10.96 15.39
N SER A 257 -12.54 12.29 15.27
CA SER A 257 -11.44 13.14 14.80
C SER A 257 -10.35 13.23 15.88
N ASN A 258 -9.10 13.08 15.46
CA ASN A 258 -7.90 13.25 16.30
C ASN A 258 -7.12 14.54 15.99
N LEU A 259 -7.70 15.48 15.27
CA LEU A 259 -7.01 16.73 14.91
C LEU A 259 -6.62 17.62 16.10
N THR A 260 -7.05 17.29 17.31
CA THR A 260 -6.66 17.97 18.55
C THR A 260 -5.70 17.15 19.40
N ASP A 261 -5.29 15.96 18.95
CA ASP A 261 -4.35 15.11 19.68
C ASP A 261 -2.93 15.73 19.63
N PRO A 262 -2.25 15.86 20.79
CA PRO A 262 -0.94 16.52 20.87
C PRO A 262 0.18 15.75 20.18
N ASP A 263 0.06 14.43 20.01
CA ASP A 263 1.06 13.64 19.29
C ASP A 263 0.89 13.81 17.77
N ILE A 264 -0.35 13.96 17.28
CA ILE A 264 -0.61 14.36 15.87
C ILE A 264 -0.06 15.77 15.62
N GLU A 265 -0.28 16.72 16.55
CA GLU A 265 0.30 18.06 16.45
C GLU A 265 1.83 18.00 16.39
N ALA A 266 2.46 17.19 17.24
CA ALA A 266 3.91 17.02 17.25
C ALA A 266 4.45 16.44 15.93
N ALA A 267 3.76 15.48 15.35
CA ALA A 267 4.12 14.90 14.06
C ALA A 267 4.00 15.92 12.92
N GLN A 268 2.90 16.66 12.88
CA GLN A 268 2.70 17.69 11.86
C GLN A 268 3.68 18.86 12.01
N GLN A 269 4.02 19.24 13.25
CA GLN A 269 5.06 20.25 13.49
C GLN A 269 6.44 19.77 13.03
N PHE A 270 6.81 18.52 13.35
CA PHE A 270 8.05 17.92 12.87
C PHE A 270 8.16 17.95 11.33
N LEU A 271 7.10 17.50 10.64
CA LEU A 271 7.04 17.49 9.19
C LEU A 271 7.12 18.92 8.59
N TYR A 272 6.42 19.87 9.21
CA TYR A 272 6.46 21.27 8.81
C TYR A 272 7.86 21.88 8.99
N ASP A 273 8.52 21.58 10.10
CA ASP A 273 9.85 22.11 10.42
C ASP A 273 10.90 21.59 9.43
N ILE A 274 10.95 20.27 9.17
CA ILE A 274 11.91 19.71 8.19
C ILE A 274 11.68 20.27 6.78
N LYS A 275 10.42 20.54 6.41
CA LYS A 275 10.11 21.22 5.15
C LYS A 275 10.61 22.66 5.13
N LYS A 276 10.39 23.44 6.19
CA LYS A 276 10.82 24.84 6.32
C LYS A 276 12.33 24.99 6.37
N GLU A 277 13.02 24.03 6.92
CA GLU A 277 14.48 24.00 6.98
C GLU A 277 15.11 23.54 5.64
N GLY A 278 14.30 23.23 4.62
CA GLY A 278 14.78 22.83 3.29
C GLY A 278 15.29 21.38 3.23
N LEU A 279 14.92 20.55 4.21
CA LEU A 279 15.34 19.15 4.25
C LEU A 279 14.50 18.25 3.34
N VAL A 280 13.33 18.72 2.88
CA VAL A 280 12.43 17.92 2.04
C VAL A 280 12.58 18.31 0.57
N LEU A 281 12.95 17.37 -0.28
CA LEU A 281 12.89 17.52 -1.73
C LEU A 281 11.42 17.39 -2.17
N ASP A 282 10.91 18.40 -2.86
CA ASP A 282 9.53 18.44 -3.35
C ASP A 282 9.33 17.60 -4.61
N GLY A 283 8.09 17.26 -4.88
CA GLY A 283 7.65 16.53 -6.05
C GLY A 283 7.71 15.01 -5.89
N TRP A 284 6.92 14.33 -6.70
CA TRP A 284 6.90 12.87 -6.74
C TRP A 284 8.13 12.33 -7.47
N ILE A 285 8.88 11.48 -6.81
CA ILE A 285 10.00 10.72 -7.38
C ILE A 285 9.65 9.24 -7.27
N GLY A 286 9.70 8.54 -8.41
CA GLY A 286 9.22 7.16 -8.51
C GLY A 286 10.21 6.08 -8.09
N SER A 287 11.48 6.42 -7.81
CA SER A 287 12.52 5.45 -7.47
C SER A 287 13.60 6.04 -6.57
N ALA A 288 14.25 5.18 -5.78
CA ALA A 288 15.40 5.57 -4.96
C ALA A 288 16.56 6.07 -5.82
N THR A 289 16.80 5.44 -6.97
CA THR A 289 17.85 5.87 -7.92
C THR A 289 17.69 7.32 -8.35
N GLU A 290 16.48 7.71 -8.77
CA GLU A 290 16.21 9.11 -9.16
C GLU A 290 16.33 10.08 -7.99
N CYS A 291 15.94 9.65 -6.80
CA CYS A 291 16.07 10.43 -5.57
C CYS A 291 17.54 10.74 -5.25
N PHE A 292 18.39 9.72 -5.26
CA PHE A 292 19.83 9.89 -4.98
C PHE A 292 20.55 10.69 -6.07
N GLN A 293 20.15 10.57 -7.34
CA GLN A 293 20.66 11.40 -8.44
C GLN A 293 20.33 12.90 -8.28
N LYS A 294 19.38 13.25 -7.43
CA LYS A 294 19.01 14.63 -7.10
C LYS A 294 19.64 15.10 -5.78
N ASN A 295 20.72 14.46 -5.33
CA ASN A 295 21.39 14.76 -4.06
C ASN A 295 20.42 14.73 -2.86
N CYS A 296 19.50 13.77 -2.84
CA CYS A 296 18.62 13.55 -1.72
C CYS A 296 19.12 12.32 -0.95
N PHE A 297 19.30 12.45 0.38
CA PHE A 297 19.96 11.42 1.17
C PHE A 297 19.04 10.22 1.49
N PHE A 298 17.81 10.49 1.90
CA PHE A 298 16.82 9.47 2.23
C PHE A 298 15.71 9.38 1.19
N TYR A 299 15.28 8.15 0.93
CA TYR A 299 14.09 7.89 0.15
C TYR A 299 13.10 7.04 0.94
N GLY A 300 11.95 7.62 1.29
CA GLY A 300 10.91 6.96 2.07
C GLY A 300 9.85 6.31 1.19
N MET A 301 9.97 5.01 0.90
CA MET A 301 9.04 4.29 0.03
C MET A 301 9.07 2.78 0.33
N GLY A 302 8.07 2.05 -0.16
CA GLY A 302 8.00 0.59 -0.07
C GLY A 302 9.04 -0.14 -0.91
N ALA A 303 9.22 -1.44 -0.64
CA ALA A 303 10.21 -2.30 -1.28
C ALA A 303 10.14 -2.30 -2.83
N TRP A 304 8.96 -2.09 -3.40
CA TRP A 304 8.75 -2.04 -4.85
C TRP A 304 9.54 -0.92 -5.55
N ALA A 305 9.86 0.15 -4.84
CA ALA A 305 10.60 1.31 -5.34
C ALA A 305 12.12 1.25 -5.03
N VAL A 306 12.55 0.22 -4.29
CA VAL A 306 13.94 0.02 -3.87
C VAL A 306 14.59 -1.00 -4.79
N LYS A 307 15.22 -0.53 -5.87
CA LYS A 307 15.82 -1.36 -6.90
C LYS A 307 17.29 -0.95 -7.11
N PRO A 308 18.20 -1.41 -6.21
CA PRO A 308 19.64 -1.14 -6.39
C PRO A 308 20.15 -1.71 -7.72
N ALA A 309 21.01 -0.98 -8.40
CA ALA A 309 21.74 -1.48 -9.56
C ALA A 309 22.99 -2.26 -9.13
N ASP A 310 23.64 -2.93 -10.09
CA ASP A 310 24.90 -3.61 -9.83
C ASP A 310 25.96 -2.63 -9.32
N GLY A 311 26.49 -2.90 -8.14
CA GLY A 311 27.51 -2.08 -7.49
C GLY A 311 26.98 -0.96 -6.62
N ASP A 312 25.65 -0.79 -6.50
CA ASP A 312 25.06 0.07 -5.47
C ASP A 312 25.19 -0.57 -4.09
N GLU A 313 25.44 0.23 -3.08
CA GLU A 313 25.56 -0.21 -1.68
C GLU A 313 24.50 0.49 -0.84
N TRP A 314 23.24 0.09 -1.05
CA TRP A 314 22.14 0.69 -0.31
C TRP A 314 21.83 -0.03 1.00
N GLY A 315 21.39 0.76 1.98
CA GLY A 315 20.78 0.27 3.20
C GLY A 315 19.30 0.64 3.27
N ILE A 316 18.56 -0.13 4.04
CA ILE A 316 17.20 0.23 4.45
C ILE A 316 17.07 0.15 5.96
N VAL A 317 16.25 1.01 6.53
CA VAL A 317 15.83 0.97 7.92
C VAL A 317 14.32 1.21 8.00
N PRO A 318 13.66 0.81 9.09
CA PRO A 318 12.24 1.14 9.29
C PRO A 318 12.02 2.66 9.27
N MET A 319 10.76 3.08 9.23
CA MET A 319 10.43 4.47 9.53
C MET A 319 10.97 4.85 10.91
N PRO A 320 11.56 6.06 11.08
CA PRO A 320 12.16 6.47 12.36
C PRO A 320 11.07 6.54 13.44
N GLN A 321 11.36 5.91 14.57
CA GLN A 321 10.40 5.85 15.67
C GLN A 321 10.17 7.23 16.27
N TYR A 322 8.93 7.56 16.62
CA TYR A 322 8.65 8.75 17.43
C TYR A 322 9.31 8.64 18.81
N ASP A 323 10.04 9.66 19.23
CA ASP A 323 10.86 9.63 20.45
C ASP A 323 10.07 9.30 21.73
N LYS A 324 8.76 9.52 21.73
CA LYS A 324 7.86 9.22 22.86
C LYS A 324 7.01 7.98 22.65
N SER A 325 7.14 7.28 21.53
CA SER A 325 6.33 6.09 21.27
C SER A 325 6.68 4.97 22.25
N PRO A 326 5.68 4.36 22.89
CA PRO A 326 5.92 3.26 23.83
C PRO A 326 6.20 1.92 23.13
N GLN A 327 6.01 1.84 21.82
CA GLN A 327 6.13 0.61 21.04
C GLN A 327 6.63 0.91 19.62
N LYS A 328 7.15 -0.12 18.97
CA LYS A 328 7.51 -0.06 17.55
C LYS A 328 6.23 -0.07 16.71
N ILE A 329 6.15 0.85 15.75
CA ILE A 329 5.02 0.99 14.83
C ILE A 329 5.48 0.68 13.42
N THR A 330 4.70 -0.07 12.69
CA THR A 330 4.80 -0.19 11.24
C THR A 330 3.49 0.19 10.57
N THR A 331 3.61 0.70 9.36
CA THR A 331 2.47 0.91 8.47
C THR A 331 2.67 0.01 7.28
N SER A 332 1.64 -0.67 6.85
CA SER A 332 1.81 -1.72 5.87
C SER A 332 0.77 -1.64 4.77
N ASP A 333 1.22 -1.84 3.55
CA ASP A 333 0.35 -2.38 2.52
C ASP A 333 0.12 -3.85 2.85
N MET A 334 -1.12 -4.19 2.94
CA MET A 334 -1.56 -5.51 3.33
C MET A 334 -2.10 -6.22 2.10
N LYS A 335 -1.63 -7.43 1.86
CA LYS A 335 -2.31 -8.34 0.94
C LYS A 335 -3.52 -8.88 1.66
N ALA A 336 -4.66 -8.30 1.39
CA ALA A 336 -5.91 -8.66 2.02
C ALA A 336 -7.05 -8.60 1.02
N PHE A 337 -8.06 -9.42 1.24
CA PHE A 337 -9.28 -9.40 0.45
C PHE A 337 -10.50 -9.09 1.31
N MET A 338 -11.51 -8.57 0.65
CA MET A 338 -12.85 -8.36 1.19
C MET A 338 -13.84 -9.22 0.39
N TRP A 339 -14.82 -9.80 1.08
CA TRP A 339 -15.85 -10.62 0.47
C TRP A 339 -16.97 -9.71 -0.03
N VAL A 340 -17.22 -9.75 -1.34
CA VAL A 340 -18.18 -8.85 -1.99
C VAL A 340 -19.61 -9.24 -1.64
N LYS A 341 -20.45 -8.25 -1.38
CA LYS A 341 -21.87 -8.43 -1.08
C LYS A 341 -22.60 -9.06 -2.27
N GLY A 342 -23.31 -10.15 -2.02
CA GLY A 342 -24.03 -10.91 -3.03
C GLY A 342 -23.24 -12.06 -3.66
N SER A 343 -21.96 -12.21 -3.34
CA SER A 343 -21.22 -13.44 -3.65
C SER A 343 -21.84 -14.63 -2.93
N SER A 344 -22.00 -15.73 -3.65
CA SER A 344 -22.51 -17.02 -3.13
C SER A 344 -21.47 -18.14 -3.11
N ARG A 345 -20.22 -17.85 -3.56
CA ARG A 345 -19.14 -18.85 -3.71
C ARG A 345 -18.31 -19.00 -2.44
N LYS A 346 -19.00 -19.17 -1.32
CA LYS A 346 -18.41 -19.18 0.04
C LYS A 346 -17.24 -20.18 0.17
N GLU A 347 -17.43 -21.40 -0.32
CA GLU A 347 -16.46 -22.49 -0.18
C GLU A 347 -15.19 -22.21 -0.99
N ALA A 348 -15.34 -21.70 -2.21
CA ALA A 348 -14.19 -21.33 -3.05
C ALA A 348 -13.43 -20.15 -2.48
N VAL A 349 -14.14 -19.11 -1.96
CA VAL A 349 -13.51 -17.96 -1.34
C VAL A 349 -12.76 -18.34 -0.06
N LYS A 350 -13.36 -19.20 0.80
CA LYS A 350 -12.70 -19.76 1.97
C LYS A 350 -11.41 -20.47 1.57
N CYS A 351 -11.50 -21.41 0.64
CA CYS A 351 -10.35 -22.19 0.17
C CYS A 351 -9.24 -21.29 -0.40
N TRP A 352 -9.59 -20.29 -1.20
CA TRP A 352 -8.60 -19.32 -1.72
C TRP A 352 -7.89 -18.56 -0.62
N PHE A 353 -8.62 -18.07 0.40
CA PHE A 353 -8.04 -17.35 1.51
C PHE A 353 -7.09 -18.23 2.33
N GLU A 354 -7.47 -19.47 2.58
CA GLU A 354 -6.65 -20.45 3.30
C GLU A 354 -5.39 -20.83 2.50
N CYS A 355 -5.52 -21.05 1.18
CA CYS A 355 -4.38 -21.32 0.30
C CYS A 355 -3.40 -20.14 0.29
N TYR A 356 -3.92 -18.92 0.16
CA TYR A 356 -3.09 -17.72 0.15
C TYR A 356 -2.38 -17.53 1.50
N LYS A 357 -3.11 -17.69 2.59
CA LYS A 357 -2.57 -17.57 3.95
C LYS A 357 -1.49 -18.61 4.21
N SER A 358 -1.72 -19.86 3.84
CA SER A 358 -0.74 -20.95 3.97
C SER A 358 0.51 -20.67 3.14
N ALA A 359 0.37 -20.35 1.85
CA ALA A 359 1.49 -20.07 0.96
C ALA A 359 2.43 -18.98 1.48
N ARG A 360 1.91 -18.01 2.22
CA ARG A 360 2.69 -16.87 2.73
C ARG A 360 3.23 -17.06 4.14
N ASN A 361 2.58 -17.86 4.96
CA ASN A 361 2.90 -17.94 6.40
C ASN A 361 3.38 -19.32 6.86
N ASP A 362 3.18 -20.37 6.06
CA ASP A 362 3.65 -21.71 6.42
C ASP A 362 5.18 -21.75 6.34
N PRO A 363 5.86 -22.26 7.39
CA PRO A 363 7.31 -22.46 7.40
C PRO A 363 7.86 -23.24 6.19
N GLU A 364 7.08 -24.15 5.64
CA GLU A 364 7.46 -24.95 4.47
C GLU A 364 7.77 -24.06 3.24
N TYR A 365 7.06 -22.95 3.07
CA TYR A 365 7.20 -22.05 1.92
C TYR A 365 8.11 -20.85 2.18
N GLN A 366 8.60 -20.65 3.40
CA GLN A 366 9.43 -19.48 3.74
C GLN A 366 10.70 -19.41 2.91
N GLN A 367 11.38 -20.53 2.71
CA GLN A 367 12.59 -20.55 1.89
C GLN A 367 12.25 -20.26 0.41
N THR A 368 11.21 -20.85 -0.13
CA THR A 368 10.74 -20.58 -1.51
C THR A 368 10.36 -19.11 -1.68
N ASN A 369 9.66 -18.51 -0.71
CA ASN A 369 9.30 -17.10 -0.74
C ASN A 369 10.53 -16.20 -0.68
N LYS A 370 11.53 -16.55 0.14
CA LYS A 370 12.80 -15.83 0.22
C LYS A 370 13.59 -15.91 -1.09
N ASP A 371 13.71 -17.10 -1.66
CA ASP A 371 14.44 -17.31 -2.92
C ASP A 371 13.78 -16.49 -4.04
N LYS A 372 12.46 -16.55 -4.17
CA LYS A 372 11.70 -15.71 -5.11
C LYS A 372 11.85 -14.22 -4.87
N PHE A 373 11.92 -13.80 -3.60
CA PHE A 373 12.17 -12.40 -3.28
C PHE A 373 13.50 -11.95 -3.86
N PHE A 374 14.57 -12.72 -3.67
CA PHE A 374 15.90 -12.39 -4.20
C PHE A 374 16.00 -12.53 -5.73
N GLU A 375 15.28 -13.47 -6.34
CA GLU A 375 15.17 -13.53 -7.81
C GLU A 375 14.56 -12.24 -8.39
N ASN A 376 13.53 -11.71 -7.74
CA ASN A 376 12.87 -10.46 -8.15
C ASN A 376 13.63 -9.20 -7.73
N ASN A 377 14.55 -9.31 -6.77
CA ASN A 377 15.33 -8.23 -6.20
C ASN A 377 16.80 -8.63 -6.07
N PRO A 378 17.52 -8.87 -7.20
CA PRO A 378 18.82 -9.53 -7.19
C PRO A 378 19.92 -8.76 -6.43
N ASN A 379 19.78 -7.45 -6.28
CA ASN A 379 20.77 -6.61 -5.59
C ASN A 379 20.35 -6.23 -4.15
N TRP A 380 19.30 -6.84 -3.63
CA TRP A 380 19.00 -6.74 -2.21
C TRP A 380 19.97 -7.59 -1.40
N THR A 381 20.41 -7.08 -0.28
CA THR A 381 21.28 -7.82 0.65
C THR A 381 20.45 -8.60 1.68
N GLU A 382 21.07 -9.59 2.32
CA GLU A 382 20.47 -10.29 3.47
C GLU A 382 20.14 -9.32 4.63
N GLU A 383 20.92 -8.26 4.79
CA GLU A 383 20.66 -7.21 5.78
C GLU A 383 19.36 -6.47 5.47
N MET A 384 19.18 -6.01 4.22
CA MET A 384 17.95 -5.36 3.79
C MET A 384 16.74 -6.30 3.94
N TYR A 385 16.89 -7.57 3.52
CA TYR A 385 15.83 -8.55 3.70
C TYR A 385 15.50 -8.79 5.18
N GLY A 386 16.52 -8.79 6.05
CA GLY A 386 16.34 -8.89 7.50
C GLY A 386 15.50 -7.76 8.07
N VAL A 387 15.76 -6.51 7.66
CA VAL A 387 14.93 -5.34 8.05
C VAL A 387 13.50 -5.48 7.51
N TYR A 388 13.36 -5.89 6.25
CA TYR A 388 12.05 -6.13 5.62
C TYR A 388 11.21 -7.12 6.44
N GLN A 389 11.81 -8.23 6.91
CA GLN A 389 11.12 -9.22 7.73
C GLN A 389 10.85 -8.73 9.16
N ASP A 390 11.75 -7.95 9.74
CA ASP A 390 11.61 -7.44 11.11
C ASP A 390 10.38 -6.53 11.27
N VAL A 391 10.15 -5.61 10.31
CA VAL A 391 9.04 -4.64 10.39
C VAL A 391 7.63 -5.25 10.23
N ILE A 392 7.54 -6.49 9.74
CA ILE A 392 6.28 -7.23 9.66
C ILE A 392 6.15 -8.31 10.73
N SER A 393 7.12 -8.37 11.65
CA SER A 393 7.09 -9.31 12.78
C SER A 393 6.12 -8.85 13.87
N ASP A 394 5.84 -9.75 14.80
CA ASP A 394 4.96 -9.48 15.96
C ASP A 394 5.53 -8.43 16.93
N ASP A 395 6.80 -8.01 16.75
CA ASP A 395 7.43 -6.95 17.54
C ASP A 395 6.92 -5.55 17.17
N TYR A 396 6.28 -5.42 15.99
CA TYR A 396 5.73 -4.16 15.50
C TYR A 396 4.21 -4.17 15.56
N PHE A 397 3.64 -3.08 16.07
CA PHE A 397 2.21 -2.84 15.95
C PHE A 397 1.91 -2.21 14.58
N MET A 398 1.05 -2.88 13.82
CA MET A 398 0.64 -2.40 12.50
C MET A 398 -0.57 -1.48 12.63
N ILE A 399 -0.46 -0.25 12.12
CA ILE A 399 -1.48 0.78 12.22
C ILE A 399 -2.02 1.19 10.85
N PHE A 400 -3.31 1.49 10.78
CA PHE A 400 -4.00 1.94 9.58
C PHE A 400 -4.72 3.26 9.85
N ASP A 401 -4.56 4.26 8.98
CA ASP A 401 -5.27 5.55 9.13
C ASP A 401 -6.64 5.51 8.44
N TYR A 402 -7.67 5.56 9.22
CA TYR A 402 -9.05 5.50 8.73
C TYR A 402 -9.50 6.78 8.00
N ALA A 403 -8.77 7.90 8.12
CA ALA A 403 -9.11 9.13 7.40
C ALA A 403 -9.25 8.90 5.90
N PHE A 404 -8.42 8.01 5.32
CA PHE A 404 -8.52 7.64 3.90
C PHE A 404 -9.85 6.97 3.55
N GLY A 405 -10.41 6.15 4.44
CA GLY A 405 -11.62 5.38 4.20
C GLY A 405 -12.92 6.00 4.73
N VAL A 406 -12.86 7.11 5.45
CA VAL A 406 -14.05 7.81 5.99
C VAL A 406 -14.83 8.49 4.88
N SER A 407 -14.17 9.27 4.05
CA SER A 407 -14.75 9.87 2.85
C SER A 407 -13.67 10.34 1.87
N PHE A 408 -14.04 10.48 0.61
CA PHE A 408 -13.14 11.03 -0.42
C PHE A 408 -12.69 12.48 -0.14
N LYS A 409 -13.48 13.25 0.61
CA LYS A 409 -13.08 14.60 1.04
C LYS A 409 -11.89 14.60 2.00
N LEU A 410 -11.68 13.50 2.71
CA LEU A 410 -10.55 13.36 3.62
C LEU A 410 -9.36 12.69 2.94
N GLY A 411 -9.58 11.65 2.14
CA GLY A 411 -8.53 10.74 1.71
C GLY A 411 -8.26 10.63 0.21
N ASP A 412 -9.11 11.17 -0.68
CA ASP A 412 -8.89 10.99 -2.12
C ASP A 412 -9.34 12.19 -2.95
N ARG A 413 -8.37 13.00 -3.38
CA ARG A 413 -8.58 14.16 -4.25
C ARG A 413 -9.25 13.82 -5.59
N LYS A 414 -8.88 12.71 -6.22
CA LYS A 414 -9.40 12.34 -7.54
C LYS A 414 -10.88 12.01 -7.46
N GLN A 415 -11.29 11.30 -6.42
CA GLN A 415 -12.69 11.00 -6.16
C GLN A 415 -13.46 12.20 -5.60
N PHE A 416 -12.75 13.23 -5.12
CA PHE A 416 -13.33 14.48 -4.64
C PHE A 416 -13.30 15.57 -5.72
N ASP A 417 -13.66 15.26 -6.96
CA ASP A 417 -13.80 16.19 -8.10
C ASP A 417 -12.55 17.08 -8.32
N GLY A 418 -11.36 16.59 -7.99
CA GLY A 418 -10.10 17.33 -8.10
C GLY A 418 -9.87 18.40 -7.05
N ASN A 419 -10.76 18.54 -6.05
CA ASN A 419 -10.55 19.46 -4.93
C ASN A 419 -9.52 18.89 -3.95
N GLN A 420 -8.78 19.77 -3.27
CA GLN A 420 -7.81 19.36 -2.26
C GLN A 420 -8.55 18.71 -1.09
N CYS A 421 -8.15 17.47 -0.74
CA CYS A 421 -8.61 16.77 0.44
C CYS A 421 -7.66 17.00 1.64
N LEU A 422 -8.03 16.55 2.83
CA LEU A 422 -7.20 16.69 4.04
C LEU A 422 -5.82 16.07 3.86
N THR A 423 -5.77 14.84 3.38
CA THR A 423 -4.48 14.11 3.25
C THR A 423 -3.57 14.75 2.21
N ASP A 424 -4.10 15.32 1.12
CA ASP A 424 -3.31 16.10 0.17
C ASP A 424 -2.73 17.37 0.80
N ALA A 425 -3.53 18.06 1.62
CA ALA A 425 -3.05 19.26 2.33
C ALA A 425 -1.93 18.98 3.31
N LEU A 426 -1.96 17.79 3.91
CA LEU A 426 -0.95 17.35 4.88
C LEU A 426 0.27 16.70 4.23
N TYR A 427 0.04 15.85 3.23
CA TYR A 427 1.06 14.94 2.75
C TYR A 427 1.48 15.17 1.30
N GLY A 428 0.77 16.03 0.59
CA GLY A 428 0.93 16.23 -0.86
C GLY A 428 0.15 15.19 -1.67
N SER A 429 0.03 15.47 -2.97
CA SER A 429 -0.64 14.57 -3.90
C SER A 429 0.39 13.93 -4.82
N SER A 430 0.29 12.61 -5.00
CA SER A 430 1.09 11.87 -5.97
C SER A 430 0.85 12.30 -7.43
N SER A 431 -0.16 13.14 -7.69
CA SER A 431 -0.57 13.59 -9.02
C SER A 431 -0.22 15.05 -9.34
N SER A 432 0.32 15.82 -8.38
CA SER A 432 0.73 17.21 -8.64
C SER A 432 2.24 17.34 -8.68
N GLU A 433 2.77 17.89 -9.77
CA GLU A 433 4.18 18.24 -9.90
C GLU A 433 4.55 19.49 -9.05
N ASP A 434 3.54 20.25 -8.61
CA ASP A 434 3.74 21.61 -8.13
C ASP A 434 3.55 21.81 -6.61
N GLU A 435 2.92 20.90 -5.87
CA GLU A 435 2.66 21.14 -4.45
C GLU A 435 2.71 19.85 -3.61
N ASP A 436 3.76 19.69 -2.89
CA ASP A 436 3.77 18.81 -1.72
C ASP A 436 3.04 19.46 -0.57
N GLY A 437 2.33 18.69 0.23
CA GLY A 437 1.70 19.16 1.46
C GLY A 437 2.68 19.90 2.37
N LEU A 438 2.23 20.29 3.56
CA LEU A 438 3.01 21.03 4.55
C LEU A 438 3.22 22.52 4.23
N GLN A 439 2.41 23.12 3.36
CA GLN A 439 2.42 24.56 3.11
C GLN A 439 1.81 25.36 4.27
N MET A 440 0.91 24.72 5.04
CA MET A 440 0.20 25.31 6.16
C MET A 440 0.80 24.86 7.50
N THR A 441 0.81 25.76 8.48
CA THR A 441 1.05 25.36 9.88
C THR A 441 -0.09 24.45 10.37
N TRP A 442 0.18 23.66 11.40
CA TRP A 442 -0.85 22.78 11.97
C TRP A 442 -2.09 23.56 12.43
N THR A 443 -1.91 24.75 12.99
CA THR A 443 -3.04 25.64 13.37
C THR A 443 -3.90 25.99 12.16
N GLN A 444 -3.29 26.37 11.03
CA GLN A 444 -4.01 26.69 9.81
C GLN A 444 -4.73 25.47 9.24
N VAL A 445 -4.10 24.28 9.25
CA VAL A 445 -4.75 23.01 8.85
C VAL A 445 -5.98 22.75 9.68
N ARG A 446 -5.88 22.87 11.01
CA ARG A 446 -7.01 22.67 11.91
C ARG A 446 -8.12 23.68 11.67
N GLU A 447 -7.81 24.96 11.53
CA GLU A 447 -8.80 26.02 11.23
C GLU A 447 -9.52 25.74 9.91
N THR A 448 -8.81 25.20 8.90
CA THR A 448 -9.36 24.93 7.57
C THR A 448 -10.20 23.66 7.54
N TYR A 449 -9.74 22.57 8.17
CA TYR A 449 -10.28 21.23 7.95
C TYR A 449 -11.09 20.66 9.11
N SER A 450 -10.96 21.15 10.37
CA SER A 450 -11.65 20.53 11.52
C SER A 450 -13.17 20.39 11.31
N ALA A 451 -13.82 21.43 10.84
CA ALA A 451 -15.27 21.38 10.60
C ALA A 451 -15.65 20.34 9.53
N THR A 452 -14.82 20.17 8.50
CA THR A 452 -15.03 19.16 7.46
C THR A 452 -14.82 17.76 8.04
N VAL A 453 -13.73 17.54 8.76
CA VAL A 453 -13.43 16.24 9.39
C VAL A 453 -14.53 15.83 10.35
N ASP A 454 -14.94 16.74 11.25
CA ASP A 454 -16.03 16.49 12.21
C ASP A 454 -17.34 16.17 11.50
N SER A 455 -17.64 16.89 10.41
CA SER A 455 -18.86 16.64 9.62
C SER A 455 -18.83 15.27 8.94
N GLU A 456 -17.73 14.90 8.29
CA GLU A 456 -17.61 13.63 7.58
C GLU A 456 -17.62 12.44 8.58
N VAL A 457 -16.90 12.55 9.69
CA VAL A 457 -16.91 11.54 10.77
C VAL A 457 -18.30 11.39 11.39
N ASN A 458 -18.98 12.50 11.71
CA ASN A 458 -20.34 12.46 12.25
C ASN A 458 -21.35 11.88 11.25
N ASN A 459 -21.21 12.18 9.96
CA ASN A 459 -22.07 11.60 8.93
C ASN A 459 -21.84 10.09 8.81
N LEU A 460 -20.59 9.66 8.79
CA LEU A 460 -20.24 8.24 8.77
C LEU A 460 -20.82 7.50 9.97
N ASN A 461 -20.66 8.04 11.19
CA ASN A 461 -21.22 7.41 12.39
C ASN A 461 -22.75 7.24 12.31
N LYS A 462 -23.48 8.23 11.78
CA LYS A 462 -24.93 8.11 11.54
C LYS A 462 -25.27 7.03 10.51
N GLU A 463 -24.48 6.91 9.45
CA GLU A 463 -24.70 5.85 8.47
C GLU A 463 -24.35 4.47 9.04
N ILE A 464 -23.35 4.36 9.92
CA ILE A 464 -23.06 3.15 10.69
C ILE A 464 -24.24 2.77 11.60
N GLU A 465 -24.83 3.74 12.34
CA GLU A 465 -26.01 3.47 13.17
C GLU A 465 -27.17 2.90 12.35
N LYS A 466 -27.42 3.45 11.14
CA LYS A 466 -28.45 2.90 10.23
C LYS A 466 -28.08 1.51 9.73
N PHE A 467 -26.82 1.34 9.31
CA PHE A 467 -26.30 0.07 8.81
C PHE A 467 -26.50 -1.05 9.86
N ILE A 468 -26.19 -0.77 11.11
CA ILE A 468 -26.40 -1.68 12.26
C ILE A 468 -27.89 -1.92 12.50
N ALA A 469 -28.72 -0.88 12.48
CA ALA A 469 -30.17 -0.99 12.71
C ALA A 469 -30.88 -1.81 11.63
N GLU A 470 -30.34 -1.90 10.44
CA GLU A 470 -30.82 -2.73 9.33
C GLU A 470 -30.38 -4.21 9.43
N GLY A 471 -29.62 -4.57 10.48
CA GLY A 471 -29.18 -5.94 10.76
C GLY A 471 -27.91 -6.37 10.02
N ASN A 472 -27.15 -5.41 9.52
CA ASN A 472 -25.85 -5.69 8.88
C ASN A 472 -24.72 -5.77 9.91
#